data_d120bb12044d567fb5ae0a3cedeb957b
#
_entry.id   d120bb12044d567fb5ae0a3cedeb957b
#
_cell.length_a   1.000
_cell.length_b   1.000
_cell.length_c   1.000
_cell.angle_alpha   90.00
_cell.angle_beta   90.00
_cell.angle_gamma   90.00
#
_symmetry.space_group_name_H-M   'P 1'
#
loop_
_entity.id
_entity.type
_entity.pdbx_description
1 polymer ?
#
loop_
_entity_poly.entity_id
_entity_poly.type
_entity_poly.pdbx_seq_one_letter_code
_entity_poly.pdbx_strand_id
1 'polypeptide(L)'
;TCVAPVLSIPEVVNEPHWRARGVFMQAEHEEHGIFDQVAPVLAGGVREQALHQVRTGDETDTEVLLSDAGLSREEIAKLLEVGAIE
;
A
#
# COMPACT_ATOMS: atom_id res chain seq x y z
N THR A 1 25.71 -13.81 -23.17
CA THR A 1 25.25 -14.67 -22.08
C THR A 1 24.26 -13.90 -21.18
N CYS A 2 23.09 -14.43 -20.99
CA CYS A 2 22.06 -13.83 -20.12
C CYS A 2 22.30 -14.26 -18.67
N VAL A 3 23.05 -13.47 -17.92
CA VAL A 3 23.35 -13.73 -16.51
C VAL A 3 22.93 -12.53 -15.68
N ALA A 4 22.17 -12.76 -14.62
CA ALA A 4 21.79 -11.74 -13.67
C ALA A 4 21.89 -12.27 -12.24
N PRO A 5 22.24 -11.41 -11.26
CA PRO A 5 22.30 -11.83 -9.87
C PRO A 5 20.88 -12.07 -9.32
N VAL A 6 20.77 -13.03 -8.42
CA VAL A 6 19.56 -13.24 -7.61
C VAL A 6 19.82 -12.60 -6.24
N LEU A 7 19.14 -11.51 -5.96
CA LEU A 7 19.35 -10.72 -4.76
C LEU A 7 18.35 -11.07 -3.65
N SER A 8 18.80 -10.96 -2.40
CA SER A 8 17.89 -10.99 -1.25
C SER A 8 17.05 -9.70 -1.18
N ILE A 9 15.96 -9.70 -0.43
CA ILE A 9 15.09 -8.52 -0.30
C ILE A 9 15.86 -7.27 0.18
N PRO A 10 16.70 -7.31 1.22
CA PRO A 10 17.50 -6.14 1.61
C PRO A 10 18.44 -5.65 0.52
N GLU A 11 19.01 -6.54 -0.27
CA GLU A 11 19.88 -6.17 -1.39
C GLU A 11 19.10 -5.51 -2.53
N VAL A 12 17.91 -6.04 -2.87
CA VAL A 12 17.03 -5.46 -3.90
C VAL A 12 16.63 -4.04 -3.53
N VAL A 13 16.26 -3.78 -2.29
CA VAL A 13 15.86 -2.45 -1.80
C VAL A 13 16.96 -1.41 -2.00
N ASN A 14 18.22 -1.81 -1.89
CA ASN A 14 19.38 -0.92 -2.03
C ASN A 14 20.00 -0.93 -3.43
N GLU A 15 19.50 -1.73 -4.35
CA GLU A 15 20.05 -1.87 -5.68
C GLU A 15 19.76 -0.59 -6.52
N PRO A 16 20.82 0.04 -7.12
CA PRO A 16 20.68 1.32 -7.81
C PRO A 16 19.66 1.34 -8.96
N HIS A 17 19.54 0.24 -9.69
CA HIS A 17 18.61 0.13 -10.82
C HIS A 17 17.15 0.32 -10.35
N TRP A 18 16.74 -0.39 -9.30
CA TRP A 18 15.40 -0.31 -8.77
C TRP A 18 15.11 1.03 -8.11
N ARG A 19 16.13 1.59 -7.44
CA ARG A 19 16.03 2.93 -6.88
C ARG A 19 15.83 3.99 -7.97
N ALA A 20 16.59 3.90 -9.05
CA ALA A 20 16.48 4.83 -10.18
C ALA A 20 15.11 4.74 -10.86
N ARG A 21 14.49 3.58 -10.87
CA ARG A 21 13.16 3.38 -11.43
C ARG A 21 12.01 3.80 -10.50
N GLY A 22 12.30 4.16 -9.26
CA GLY A 22 11.29 4.56 -8.29
C GLY A 22 10.39 3.40 -7.86
N VAL A 23 10.93 2.18 -7.81
CA VAL A 23 10.19 0.97 -7.39
C VAL A 23 9.90 0.98 -5.91
N PHE A 24 10.73 1.67 -5.12
CA PHE A 24 10.57 1.76 -3.67
C PHE A 24 10.24 3.19 -3.26
N MET A 25 9.41 3.30 -2.24
CA MET A 25 9.05 4.55 -1.60
C MET A 25 9.09 4.39 -0.09
N GLN A 26 9.09 5.50 0.63
CA GLN A 26 9.07 5.47 2.08
C GLN A 26 7.66 5.59 2.63
N ALA A 27 7.41 4.85 3.69
CA ALA A 27 6.17 4.92 4.47
C ALA A 27 6.54 5.12 5.95
N GLU A 28 5.64 5.72 6.69
CA GLU A 28 5.78 5.94 8.13
C GLU A 28 4.64 5.27 8.87
N HIS A 29 4.99 4.46 9.87
CA HIS A 29 4.04 3.86 10.79
C HIS A 29 4.21 4.50 12.17
N GLU A 30 3.12 4.76 12.86
CA GLU A 30 3.11 5.42 14.15
C GLU A 30 4.03 4.75 15.19
N GLU A 31 4.03 3.42 15.23
CA GLU A 31 4.84 2.64 16.18
C GLU A 31 6.20 2.22 15.64
N HIS A 32 6.31 1.97 14.34
CA HIS A 32 7.49 1.36 13.72
C HIS A 32 8.40 2.34 12.99
N GLY A 33 7.99 3.62 12.87
CA GLY A 33 8.79 4.64 12.20
C GLY A 33 8.78 4.53 10.68
N ILE A 34 9.83 5.05 10.06
CA ILE A 34 9.96 5.11 8.59
C ILE A 34 10.57 3.80 8.06
N PHE A 35 9.97 3.26 7.01
CA PHE A 35 10.46 2.06 6.33
C PHE A 35 10.25 2.16 4.82
N ASP A 36 10.96 1.31 4.07
CA ASP A 36 10.79 1.21 2.62
C ASP A 36 9.65 0.26 2.26
N GLN A 37 8.83 0.65 1.30
CA GLN A 37 7.79 -0.19 0.73
C GLN A 37 7.84 -0.13 -0.79
N VAL A 38 7.19 -1.09 -1.45
CA VAL A 38 7.06 -1.09 -2.91
C VAL A 38 6.09 0.01 -3.33
N ALA A 39 6.53 0.84 -4.27
CA ALA A 39 5.68 1.86 -4.87
C ALA A 39 4.71 1.25 -5.90
N PRO A 40 3.69 1.99 -6.37
CA PRO A 40 2.88 1.55 -7.49
C PRO A 40 3.76 1.31 -8.72
N VAL A 41 3.77 0.08 -9.23
CA VAL A 41 4.65 -0.34 -10.32
C VAL A 41 3.93 -0.53 -11.66
N LEU A 42 2.63 -0.34 -11.69
CA LEU A 42 1.84 -0.50 -12.90
C LEU A 42 2.17 0.57 -13.92
N ALA A 43 2.24 0.18 -15.18
CA ALA A 43 2.45 1.11 -16.28
C ALA A 43 1.30 2.14 -16.36
N GLY A 44 1.65 3.41 -16.50
CA GLY A 44 0.69 4.51 -16.51
C GLY A 44 0.24 4.98 -15.12
N GLY A 45 0.68 4.32 -14.06
CA GLY A 45 0.43 4.77 -12.70
C GLY A 45 1.28 5.98 -12.31
N VAL A 46 0.75 6.83 -11.46
CA VAL A 46 1.49 7.95 -10.89
C VAL A 46 2.31 7.44 -9.69
N ARG A 47 3.61 7.69 -9.73
CA ARG A 47 4.52 7.35 -8.63
C ARG A 47 4.84 8.59 -7.81
N GLU A 48 4.09 8.78 -6.76
CA GLU A 48 4.36 9.86 -5.81
C GLU A 48 5.54 9.48 -4.93
N GLN A 49 6.46 10.41 -4.75
CA GLN A 49 7.63 10.24 -3.87
C GLN A 49 7.38 10.81 -2.47
N ALA A 50 6.13 11.11 -2.15
CA ALA A 50 5.75 11.58 -0.83
C ALA A 50 5.81 10.48 0.22
N LEU A 51 6.09 10.85 1.46
CA LEU A 51 6.05 9.95 2.60
C LEU A 51 4.60 9.55 2.88
N HIS A 52 4.30 8.27 2.76
CA HIS A 52 2.97 7.74 3.04
C HIS A 52 2.80 7.41 4.51
N GLN A 53 1.66 7.79 5.07
CA GLN A 53 1.29 7.39 6.42
C GLN A 53 0.60 6.03 6.38
N VAL A 54 1.14 5.08 7.12
CA VAL A 54 0.54 3.75 7.28
C VAL A 54 -0.31 3.77 8.55
N ARG A 55 -1.56 3.43 8.40
CA ARG A 55 -2.50 3.36 9.52
C ARG A 55 -2.38 2.03 10.27
N THR A 56 -2.83 2.03 11.52
CA THR A 56 -2.94 0.81 12.31
C THR A 56 -4.00 -0.12 11.72
N GLY A 57 -3.92 -1.42 12.04
CA GLY A 57 -4.87 -2.41 11.53
C GLY A 57 -6.33 -2.19 11.94
N ASP A 58 -6.56 -1.37 12.95
CA ASP A 58 -7.90 -1.04 13.43
C ASP A 58 -8.58 0.04 12.58
N GLU A 59 -7.81 0.79 11.81
CA GLU A 59 -8.32 1.85 10.94
C GLU A 59 -8.57 1.31 9.53
N THR A 60 -9.83 1.34 9.10
CA THR A 60 -10.22 0.88 7.78
C THR A 60 -10.99 1.97 7.03
N ASP A 61 -10.98 1.90 5.70
CA ASP A 61 -11.75 2.79 4.84
C ASP A 61 -13.10 2.20 4.42
N THR A 62 -13.49 1.09 5.00
CA THR A 62 -14.68 0.33 4.59
C THR A 62 -15.93 1.19 4.55
N GLU A 63 -16.22 1.89 5.63
CA GLU A 63 -17.42 2.73 5.72
C GLU A 63 -17.41 3.89 4.73
N VAL A 64 -16.26 4.56 4.60
CA VAL A 64 -16.08 5.69 3.68
C VAL A 64 -16.25 5.25 2.23
N LEU A 65 -15.58 4.16 1.84
CA LEU A 65 -15.61 3.65 0.47
C LEU A 65 -17.02 3.15 0.08
N LEU A 66 -17.70 2.47 0.96
CA LEU A 66 -19.06 1.98 0.70
C LEU A 66 -20.07 3.13 0.66
N SER A 67 -19.91 4.12 1.51
CA SER A 67 -20.73 5.34 1.47
C SER A 67 -20.54 6.09 0.16
N ASP A 68 -19.31 6.25 -0.31
CA ASP A 68 -18.99 6.89 -1.59
C ASP A 68 -19.52 6.09 -2.79
N ALA A 69 -19.62 4.77 -2.66
CA ALA A 69 -20.21 3.89 -3.67
C ALA A 69 -21.74 3.96 -3.73
N GLY A 70 -22.36 4.65 -2.79
CA GLY A 70 -23.81 4.88 -2.78
C GLY A 70 -24.61 4.00 -1.81
N LEU A 71 -23.93 3.23 -0.93
CA LEU A 71 -24.63 2.46 0.10
C LEU A 71 -25.04 3.34 1.28
N SER A 72 -26.25 3.09 1.80
CA SER A 72 -26.73 3.75 3.01
C SER A 72 -26.09 3.16 4.27
N ARG A 73 -26.17 3.89 5.39
CA ARG A 73 -25.69 3.40 6.69
C ARG A 73 -26.37 2.09 7.09
N GLU A 74 -27.65 1.94 6.79
CA GLU A 74 -28.41 0.73 7.09
C GLU A 74 -27.91 -0.47 6.28
N GLU A 75 -27.62 -0.25 5.00
CA GLU A 75 -27.05 -1.28 4.12
C GLU A 75 -25.66 -1.71 4.57
N ILE A 76 -24.80 -0.76 4.96
CA ILE A 76 -23.46 -1.03 5.49
C ILE A 76 -23.54 -1.82 6.80
N ALA A 77 -24.42 -1.41 7.72
CA ALA A 77 -24.63 -2.12 8.98
C ALA A 77 -25.10 -3.56 8.76
N LYS A 78 -25.95 -3.78 7.79
CA LYS A 78 -26.44 -5.11 7.42
C LYS A 78 -25.31 -6.00 6.86
N LEU A 79 -24.43 -5.44 6.04
CA LEU A 79 -23.26 -6.16 5.51
C LEU A 79 -22.28 -6.53 6.63
N LEU A 80 -22.08 -5.65 7.61
CA LEU A 80 -21.27 -5.95 8.81
C LEU A 80 -21.89 -7.09 9.63
N GLU A 81 -23.22 -7.06 9.83
CA GLU A 81 -23.93 -8.08 10.60
C GLU A 81 -23.82 -9.48 9.99
N VAL A 82 -23.89 -9.59 8.67
CA VAL A 82 -23.78 -10.88 7.96
C VAL A 82 -22.32 -11.31 7.72
N GLY A 83 -21.34 -10.50 8.11
CA GLY A 83 -19.92 -10.82 7.96
C GLY A 83 -19.35 -10.67 6.55
N ALA A 84 -20.07 -9.97 5.66
CA ALA A 84 -19.60 -9.71 4.30
C ALA A 84 -18.46 -8.68 4.25
N ILE A 85 -18.39 -7.82 5.24
CA ILE A 85 -17.33 -6.81 5.44
C ILE A 85 -16.87 -6.79 6.89
N GLU A 86 -15.71 -6.18 7.13
CA GLU A 86 -15.13 -5.98 8.46
C GLU A 86 -15.07 -4.50 8.84
#